data_2f83535b4e858d6764c6f8c3b7863a4c
#
_entry.id   2f83535b4e858d6764c6f8c3b7863a4c
#
_cell.length_a   1.000
_cell.length_b   1.000
_cell.length_c   1.000
_cell.angle_alpha   90.00
_cell.angle_beta   90.00
_cell.angle_gamma   90.00
#
_symmetry.space_group_name_H-M   'P 1'
#
loop_
_entity.id
_entity.type
_entity.pdbx_description
1 polymer ?
#
loop_
_entity_poly.entity_id
_entity_poly.type
_entity_poly.pdbx_seq_one_letter_code
_entity_poly.pdbx_strand_id
1 'polypeptide(L)'
;MMITPTLDLERSLASQGYDLIVGFDEVGRGALAGPVMVGCAAIWARDLKPDADGELAQADGSAASSRVSGDNGTDAGVITPNPAPYLSVPAGVADSKMLTEHRREAIFDELCSWCAAYAVGQASNAEIDEWGITYALGVAALRALNQVERDLGAGSELGSPREGSCLTATEGRPLLSRRPITIGAILDGPSDYITKALNTFDAPDVPIPADVTTKVRGDQHCATVATAAVIAKVTRDRLMVSIAQGNPRYAAYEWDHNKGYGSAAHRAAIARSEEHTSEL
;
A
#
# COMPACT_ATOMS: atom_id res chain seq x y z
N MET A 1 19.62 4.76 -15.53
CA MET A 1 19.80 3.50 -14.80
C MET A 1 18.52 3.30 -13.99
N MET A 2 17.86 2.15 -14.08
CA MET A 2 16.65 1.87 -13.31
C MET A 2 17.07 1.67 -11.85
N ILE A 3 16.47 2.42 -10.92
CA ILE A 3 16.73 2.28 -9.49
C ILE A 3 15.79 1.17 -8.98
N THR A 4 16.34 0.19 -8.30
CA THR A 4 15.53 -0.82 -7.60
C THR A 4 15.23 -0.28 -6.21
N PRO A 5 13.96 -0.19 -5.80
CA PRO A 5 13.61 0.23 -4.46
C PRO A 5 14.13 -0.77 -3.42
N THR A 6 14.28 -0.31 -2.18
CA THR A 6 14.73 -1.13 -1.05
C THR A 6 13.62 -1.23 0.01
N LEU A 7 13.89 -1.96 1.09
CA LEU A 7 13.03 -2.02 2.27
C LEU A 7 13.63 -1.26 3.47
N ASP A 8 14.57 -0.36 3.23
CA ASP A 8 15.33 0.27 4.33
C ASP A 8 14.46 1.21 5.15
N LEU A 9 13.58 2.00 4.51
CA LEU A 9 12.67 2.89 5.23
C LEU A 9 11.57 2.10 5.94
N GLU A 10 11.09 1.03 5.32
CA GLU A 10 10.13 0.11 5.94
C GLU A 10 10.72 -0.55 7.19
N ARG A 11 11.99 -1.00 7.15
CA ARG A 11 12.70 -1.52 8.33
C ARG A 11 12.89 -0.46 9.40
N SER A 12 13.23 0.77 8.99
CA SER A 12 13.35 1.89 9.93
C SER A 12 12.04 2.16 10.66
N LEU A 13 10.89 2.11 10.00
CA LEU A 13 9.59 2.24 10.66
C LEU A 13 9.30 1.03 11.56
N ALA A 14 9.61 -0.19 11.12
CA ALA A 14 9.47 -1.38 11.95
C ALA A 14 10.31 -1.28 13.24
N SER A 15 11.53 -0.76 13.18
CA SER A 15 12.40 -0.55 14.34
C SER A 15 11.89 0.53 15.30
N GLN A 16 11.06 1.46 14.84
CA GLN A 16 10.36 2.45 15.65
C GLN A 16 9.12 1.88 16.37
N GLY A 17 8.76 0.61 16.10
CA GLY A 17 7.70 -0.11 16.79
C GLY A 17 6.36 -0.14 16.07
N TYR A 18 6.28 0.29 14.82
CA TYR A 18 5.09 0.09 14.00
C TYR A 18 4.89 -1.38 13.69
N ASP A 19 3.64 -1.85 13.73
CA ASP A 19 3.27 -3.24 13.47
C ASP A 19 2.99 -3.49 12.00
N LEU A 20 2.36 -2.52 11.33
CA LEU A 20 2.02 -2.52 9.92
C LEU A 20 2.69 -1.33 9.24
N ILE A 21 3.35 -1.58 8.11
CA ILE A 21 3.94 -0.53 7.29
C ILE A 21 3.17 -0.47 5.97
N VAL A 22 2.74 0.74 5.59
CA VAL A 22 1.97 0.96 4.36
C VAL A 22 2.67 1.98 3.48
N GLY A 23 2.72 1.71 2.18
CA GLY A 23 3.19 2.65 1.16
C GLY A 23 2.03 3.22 0.36
N PHE A 24 2.07 4.53 0.06
CA PHE A 24 1.08 5.23 -0.73
C PHE A 24 1.70 5.92 -1.93
N ASP A 25 1.02 5.82 -3.08
CA ASP A 25 1.32 6.62 -4.28
C ASP A 25 0.04 6.99 -5.02
N GLU A 26 0.03 8.18 -5.65
CA GLU A 26 -1.11 8.70 -6.38
C GLU A 26 -0.99 8.52 -7.90
N VAL A 27 -2.14 8.34 -8.56
CA VAL A 27 -2.27 8.31 -10.01
C VAL A 27 -3.46 9.15 -10.48
N GLY A 28 -3.32 9.79 -11.62
CA GLY A 28 -4.39 10.60 -12.22
C GLY A 28 -4.39 12.06 -11.81
N ARG A 29 -3.50 12.53 -10.93
CA ARG A 29 -3.40 13.93 -10.50
C ARG A 29 -3.22 14.93 -11.67
N GLY A 30 -2.51 14.53 -12.72
CA GLY A 30 -2.30 15.35 -13.92
C GLY A 30 -3.20 14.98 -15.11
N ALA A 31 -4.20 14.15 -14.91
CA ALA A 31 -5.17 13.81 -15.95
C ALA A 31 -6.23 14.92 -16.11
N LEU A 32 -6.77 15.07 -17.32
CA LEU A 32 -7.86 16.00 -17.64
C LEU A 32 -9.24 15.34 -17.47
N ALA A 33 -9.29 14.00 -17.36
CA ALA A 33 -10.53 13.25 -17.20
C ALA A 33 -10.32 12.02 -16.32
N GLY A 34 -11.42 11.58 -15.70
CA GLY A 34 -11.47 10.42 -14.82
C GLY A 34 -11.09 10.73 -13.37
N PRO A 35 -11.17 9.74 -12.50
CA PRO A 35 -10.91 9.92 -11.07
C PRO A 35 -9.41 10.06 -10.79
N VAL A 36 -9.07 10.67 -9.64
CA VAL A 36 -7.78 10.45 -9.00
C VAL A 36 -7.86 9.19 -8.16
N MET A 37 -6.76 8.47 -8.08
CA MET A 37 -6.70 7.23 -7.30
C MET A 37 -5.40 7.21 -6.49
N VAL A 38 -5.44 6.57 -5.34
CA VAL A 38 -4.28 6.36 -4.47
C VAL A 38 -4.18 4.87 -4.15
N GLY A 39 -3.03 4.28 -4.47
CA GLY A 39 -2.69 2.93 -4.07
C GLY A 39 -2.19 2.88 -2.64
N CYS A 40 -2.52 1.81 -1.93
CA CYS A 40 -2.00 1.46 -0.62
C CYS A 40 -1.52 0.02 -0.66
N ALA A 41 -0.24 -0.21 -0.33
CA ALA A 41 0.36 -1.53 -0.23
C ALA A 41 0.90 -1.73 1.19
N ALA A 42 0.41 -2.76 1.89
CA ALA A 42 0.70 -3.01 3.29
C ALA A 42 1.54 -4.28 3.47
N ILE A 43 2.51 -4.21 4.39
CA ILE A 43 3.32 -5.36 4.84
C ILE A 43 3.41 -5.37 6.37
N TRP A 44 3.54 -6.54 6.96
CA TRP A 44 3.76 -6.64 8.40
C TRP A 44 5.23 -6.39 8.76
N ALA A 45 5.49 -5.60 9.79
CA ALA A 45 6.84 -5.36 10.30
C ALA A 45 7.56 -6.66 10.71
N ARG A 46 6.84 -7.64 11.24
CA ARG A 46 7.36 -8.96 11.63
C ARG A 46 7.90 -9.79 10.45
N ASP A 47 7.48 -9.47 9.22
CA ASP A 47 7.94 -10.18 8.01
C ASP A 47 9.22 -9.56 7.44
N LEU A 48 9.67 -8.44 7.99
CA LEU A 48 10.93 -7.79 7.63
C LEU A 48 12.09 -8.39 8.44
N LYS A 49 13.25 -8.54 7.79
CA LYS A 49 14.47 -8.90 8.49
C LYS A 49 14.85 -7.77 9.43
N PRO A 50 15.12 -8.03 10.73
CA PRO A 50 15.63 -7.01 11.66
C PRO A 50 16.93 -6.40 11.14
N ASP A 51 17.15 -5.11 11.39
CA ASP A 51 18.45 -4.48 11.15
C ASP A 51 19.49 -5.10 12.09
N ALA A 52 20.70 -5.27 11.60
CA ALA A 52 21.79 -5.91 12.36
C ALA A 52 22.09 -5.20 13.72
N ASP A 53 21.69 -3.93 13.82
CA ASP A 53 21.86 -3.12 15.03
C ASP A 53 20.69 -3.29 16.06
N GLY A 54 19.59 -3.93 15.67
CA GLY A 54 18.43 -4.18 16.54
C GLY A 54 18.55 -5.42 17.44
N GLU A 55 19.55 -6.26 17.22
CA GLU A 55 19.75 -7.51 17.98
C GLU A 55 20.33 -7.29 19.39
N LEU A 56 20.77 -6.07 19.72
CA LEU A 56 21.41 -5.73 21.01
C LEU A 56 20.43 -5.21 22.09
N ALA A 57 19.16 -5.01 21.79
CA ALA A 57 18.22 -4.38 22.74
C ALA A 57 17.36 -5.37 23.56
N GLN A 58 17.52 -6.69 23.41
CA GLN A 58 16.73 -7.68 24.17
C GLN A 58 17.52 -8.65 25.04
N ALA A 59 18.78 -8.33 25.38
CA ALA A 59 19.61 -9.15 26.25
C ALA A 59 19.97 -8.42 27.56
N ASP A 60 18.98 -8.16 28.43
CA ASP A 60 19.23 -7.93 29.85
C ASP A 60 18.17 -8.62 30.70
N GLY A 61 18.53 -9.79 31.16
CA GLY A 61 17.69 -10.61 32.04
C GLY A 61 18.36 -11.91 32.48
N SER A 62 19.44 -11.80 33.29
CA SER A 62 19.86 -12.84 34.23
C SER A 62 20.47 -14.13 33.67
N ALA A 63 21.77 -14.12 33.59
CA ALA A 63 22.59 -15.34 33.58
C ALA A 63 22.78 -15.87 35.02
N ALA A 64 22.42 -17.09 35.29
CA ALA A 64 22.97 -17.87 36.38
C ALA A 64 23.52 -19.18 35.82
N SER A 65 24.83 -19.30 35.95
CA SER A 65 25.68 -20.46 35.69
C SER A 65 25.24 -21.69 36.48
N SER A 66 25.18 -22.85 35.82
CA SER A 66 25.70 -24.08 36.42
C SER A 66 26.01 -25.12 35.32
N ARG A 67 27.27 -25.46 35.23
CA ARG A 67 27.81 -26.61 34.53
C ARG A 67 27.35 -27.88 35.24
N VAL A 68 26.75 -28.83 34.56
CA VAL A 68 26.77 -30.23 34.95
C VAL A 68 27.02 -31.06 33.68
N SER A 69 28.09 -31.84 33.76
CA SER A 69 28.49 -32.89 32.77
C SER A 69 27.63 -34.12 32.97
N GLY A 70 27.33 -34.85 31.89
CA GLY A 70 26.92 -36.28 32.00
C GLY A 70 25.88 -36.74 31.00
N ASP A 71 26.35 -37.31 29.91
CA ASP A 71 26.03 -38.61 29.35
C ASP A 71 24.64 -38.94 28.76
N ASN A 72 24.69 -39.34 27.51
CA ASN A 72 23.90 -40.35 26.75
C ASN A 72 22.36 -40.36 26.81
N GLY A 73 21.75 -40.07 25.65
CA GLY A 73 20.43 -40.64 25.35
C GLY A 73 19.65 -39.91 24.27
N THR A 74 19.66 -40.46 23.05
CA THR A 74 18.64 -40.33 21.99
C THR A 74 18.18 -38.90 21.65
N ASP A 75 18.83 -38.37 20.66
CA ASP A 75 18.50 -37.13 19.97
C ASP A 75 17.15 -37.31 19.21
N ALA A 76 16.05 -37.05 19.87
CA ALA A 76 14.80 -36.72 19.20
C ALA A 76 14.93 -35.28 18.72
N GLY A 77 15.44 -35.10 17.48
CA GLY A 77 15.60 -33.82 16.84
C GLY A 77 14.30 -33.02 16.92
N VAL A 78 14.29 -32.02 17.78
CA VAL A 78 13.28 -30.97 17.76
C VAL A 78 13.45 -30.28 16.40
N ILE A 79 12.57 -30.62 15.47
CA ILE A 79 12.44 -29.91 14.20
C ILE A 79 11.91 -28.52 14.59
N THR A 80 12.81 -27.58 14.83
CA THR A 80 12.44 -26.17 14.86
C THR A 80 11.94 -25.85 13.47
N PRO A 81 10.69 -25.40 13.30
CA PRO A 81 10.21 -24.98 11.98
C PRO A 81 11.18 -23.92 11.47
N ASN A 82 11.72 -24.15 10.27
CA ASN A 82 12.57 -23.17 9.60
C ASN A 82 11.78 -21.86 9.55
N PRO A 83 12.24 -20.73 10.13
CA PRO A 83 11.50 -19.51 10.09
C PRO A 83 11.19 -19.18 8.63
N ALA A 84 9.94 -18.78 8.34
CA ALA A 84 9.57 -18.37 7.01
C ALA A 84 10.60 -17.34 6.51
N PRO A 85 11.03 -17.41 5.24
CA PRO A 85 12.01 -16.48 4.72
C PRO A 85 11.47 -15.05 4.85
N TYR A 86 12.31 -14.14 5.35
CA TYR A 86 11.95 -12.72 5.44
C TYR A 86 11.54 -12.17 4.08
N LEU A 87 10.67 -11.17 4.11
CA LEU A 87 10.17 -10.49 2.91
C LEU A 87 11.35 -9.85 2.13
N SER A 88 11.39 -10.11 0.84
CA SER A 88 12.33 -9.49 -0.10
C SER A 88 11.58 -8.58 -1.07
N VAL A 89 12.30 -7.62 -1.66
CA VAL A 89 11.72 -6.75 -2.68
C VAL A 89 11.25 -7.59 -3.88
N PRO A 90 10.03 -7.38 -4.40
CA PRO A 90 9.52 -8.12 -5.54
C PRO A 90 10.37 -7.94 -6.80
N ALA A 91 10.56 -8.99 -7.57
CA ALA A 91 11.37 -8.92 -8.78
C ALA A 91 10.74 -7.98 -9.82
N GLY A 92 11.54 -7.06 -10.35
CA GLY A 92 11.10 -6.15 -11.42
C GLY A 92 10.25 -4.96 -10.99
N VAL A 93 9.98 -4.82 -9.68
CA VAL A 93 9.35 -3.59 -9.17
C VAL A 93 10.31 -2.40 -9.33
N ALA A 94 9.79 -1.28 -9.78
CA ALA A 94 10.52 -0.02 -9.96
C ALA A 94 9.49 1.12 -10.07
N ASP A 95 9.98 2.37 -10.15
CA ASP A 95 9.15 3.52 -10.49
C ASP A 95 8.19 3.19 -11.65
N SER A 96 6.89 3.28 -11.40
CA SER A 96 5.84 2.88 -12.34
C SER A 96 5.92 3.61 -13.69
N LYS A 97 6.49 4.83 -13.71
CA LYS A 97 6.69 5.64 -14.91
C LYS A 97 7.83 5.13 -15.77
N MET A 98 8.78 4.39 -15.18
CA MET A 98 9.90 3.77 -15.89
C MET A 98 9.53 2.39 -16.47
N LEU A 99 8.40 1.81 -16.05
CA LEU A 99 7.90 0.55 -16.56
C LEU A 99 6.93 0.79 -17.72
N THR A 100 7.05 -0.02 -18.78
CA THR A 100 6.04 -0.05 -19.84
C THR A 100 4.72 -0.61 -19.31
N GLU A 101 3.59 -0.29 -19.98
CA GLU A 101 2.26 -0.84 -19.61
C GLU A 101 2.30 -2.37 -19.52
N HIS A 102 2.85 -3.03 -20.54
CA HIS A 102 3.01 -4.49 -20.57
C HIS A 102 3.80 -5.01 -19.36
N ARG A 103 4.87 -4.30 -18.96
CA ARG A 103 5.69 -4.73 -17.85
C ARG A 103 4.96 -4.58 -16.51
N ARG A 104 4.20 -3.49 -16.33
CA ARG A 104 3.35 -3.29 -15.14
C ARG A 104 2.29 -4.37 -15.03
N GLU A 105 1.61 -4.69 -16.15
CA GLU A 105 0.62 -5.78 -16.19
C GLU A 105 1.24 -7.13 -15.84
N ALA A 106 2.45 -7.42 -16.33
CA ALA A 106 3.11 -8.72 -16.11
C ALA A 106 3.49 -8.98 -14.64
N ILE A 107 3.77 -7.92 -13.86
CA ILE A 107 4.16 -8.06 -12.45
C ILE A 107 3.00 -7.79 -11.48
N PHE A 108 1.82 -7.40 -11.96
CA PHE A 108 0.70 -6.95 -11.14
C PHE A 108 0.27 -8.00 -10.10
N ASP A 109 0.03 -9.23 -10.53
CA ASP A 109 -0.44 -10.29 -9.64
C ASP A 109 0.63 -10.70 -8.61
N GLU A 110 1.92 -10.66 -8.97
CA GLU A 110 3.03 -10.90 -8.06
C GLU A 110 3.07 -9.80 -6.98
N LEU A 111 2.92 -8.54 -7.36
CA LEU A 111 2.89 -7.42 -6.41
C LEU A 111 1.68 -7.49 -5.47
N CYS A 112 0.50 -7.84 -5.98
CA CYS A 112 -0.69 -8.06 -5.16
C CYS A 112 -0.48 -9.18 -4.14
N SER A 113 0.16 -10.27 -4.54
CA SER A 113 0.46 -11.42 -3.68
C SER A 113 1.58 -11.15 -2.68
N TRP A 114 2.47 -10.22 -2.98
CA TRP A 114 3.56 -9.82 -2.09
C TRP A 114 3.07 -9.03 -0.86
N CYS A 115 1.98 -8.28 -1.01
CA CYS A 115 1.39 -7.50 0.07
C CYS A 115 0.67 -8.41 1.09
N ALA A 116 0.71 -8.04 2.36
CA ALA A 116 -0.21 -8.58 3.37
C ALA A 116 -1.67 -8.18 3.06
N ALA A 117 -1.86 -6.97 2.56
CA ALA A 117 -3.08 -6.46 1.95
C ALA A 117 -2.74 -5.28 1.03
N TYR A 118 -3.61 -4.99 0.08
CA TYR A 118 -3.50 -3.81 -0.78
C TYR A 118 -4.89 -3.28 -1.13
N ALA A 119 -4.96 -2.01 -1.45
CA ALA A 119 -6.19 -1.40 -1.95
C ALA A 119 -5.88 -0.20 -2.85
N VAL A 120 -6.87 0.19 -3.66
CA VAL A 120 -6.82 1.41 -4.44
C VAL A 120 -8.08 2.21 -4.13
N GLY A 121 -7.92 3.30 -3.41
CA GLY A 121 -8.99 4.25 -3.17
C GLY A 121 -9.10 5.26 -4.30
N GLN A 122 -10.30 5.80 -4.50
CA GLN A 122 -10.55 6.77 -5.55
C GLN A 122 -11.38 7.96 -5.06
N ALA A 123 -11.19 9.10 -5.71
CA ALA A 123 -12.11 10.22 -5.67
C ALA A 123 -12.52 10.56 -7.11
N SER A 124 -13.83 10.74 -7.31
CA SER A 124 -14.43 11.02 -8.60
C SER A 124 -14.08 12.42 -9.11
N ASN A 125 -14.30 12.66 -10.39
CA ASN A 125 -14.18 14.02 -10.95
C ASN A 125 -15.10 15.02 -10.26
N ALA A 126 -16.34 14.65 -9.89
CA ALA A 126 -17.23 15.52 -9.15
C ALA A 126 -16.69 15.90 -7.78
N GLU A 127 -16.12 14.93 -7.04
CA GLU A 127 -15.45 15.19 -5.76
C GLU A 127 -14.20 16.06 -5.92
N ILE A 128 -13.45 15.90 -7.03
CA ILE A 128 -12.30 16.77 -7.33
C ILE A 128 -12.76 18.22 -7.59
N ASP A 129 -13.83 18.39 -8.35
CA ASP A 129 -14.39 19.71 -8.68
C ASP A 129 -14.96 20.41 -7.45
N GLU A 130 -15.56 19.67 -6.53
CA GLU A 130 -16.13 20.18 -5.28
C GLU A 130 -15.06 20.51 -4.23
N TRP A 131 -14.10 19.60 -4.03
CA TRP A 131 -13.19 19.66 -2.89
C TRP A 131 -11.78 20.13 -3.25
N GLY A 132 -11.44 20.14 -4.52
CA GLY A 132 -10.09 20.36 -5.02
C GLY A 132 -9.22 19.12 -4.91
N ILE A 133 -8.22 19.06 -5.80
CA ILE A 133 -7.38 17.88 -6.03
C ILE A 133 -6.64 17.37 -4.77
N THR A 134 -6.19 18.29 -3.91
CA THR A 134 -5.39 17.91 -2.74
C THR A 134 -6.23 17.18 -1.70
N TYR A 135 -7.44 17.64 -1.43
CA TYR A 135 -8.35 16.99 -0.50
C TYR A 135 -8.90 15.68 -1.09
N ALA A 136 -9.25 15.68 -2.37
CA ALA A 136 -9.67 14.48 -3.08
C ALA A 136 -8.62 13.35 -3.02
N LEU A 137 -7.33 13.67 -3.14
CA LEU A 137 -6.23 12.70 -2.94
C LEU A 137 -6.19 12.16 -1.50
N GLY A 138 -6.36 13.02 -0.51
CA GLY A 138 -6.42 12.62 0.89
C GLY A 138 -7.57 11.66 1.16
N VAL A 139 -8.77 11.98 0.67
CA VAL A 139 -9.96 11.11 0.77
C VAL A 139 -9.72 9.77 0.07
N ALA A 140 -9.13 9.78 -1.14
CA ALA A 140 -8.78 8.55 -1.84
C ALA A 140 -7.80 7.68 -1.04
N ALA A 141 -6.78 8.27 -0.43
CA ALA A 141 -5.82 7.55 0.42
C ALA A 141 -6.49 6.95 1.67
N LEU A 142 -7.35 7.70 2.36
CA LEU A 142 -8.08 7.22 3.52
C LEU A 142 -9.04 6.07 3.17
N ARG A 143 -9.70 6.14 2.00
CA ARG A 143 -10.52 5.04 1.47
C ARG A 143 -9.69 3.78 1.21
N ALA A 144 -8.47 3.93 0.67
CA ALA A 144 -7.56 2.81 0.48
C ALA A 144 -7.10 2.22 1.81
N LEU A 145 -6.72 3.05 2.79
CA LEU A 145 -6.31 2.60 4.11
C LEU A 145 -7.44 1.84 4.82
N ASN A 146 -8.64 2.41 4.85
CA ASN A 146 -9.81 1.75 5.42
C ASN A 146 -10.06 0.36 4.81
N GLN A 147 -9.91 0.20 3.48
CA GLN A 147 -10.07 -1.10 2.84
C GLN A 147 -8.98 -2.08 3.25
N VAL A 148 -7.71 -1.66 3.29
CA VAL A 148 -6.60 -2.48 3.78
C VAL A 148 -6.84 -2.94 5.21
N GLU A 149 -7.28 -2.05 6.09
CA GLU A 149 -7.60 -2.39 7.47
C GLU A 149 -8.73 -3.42 7.58
N ARG A 150 -9.78 -3.26 6.78
CA ARG A 150 -10.88 -4.25 6.71
C ARG A 150 -10.40 -5.62 6.24
N ASP A 151 -9.56 -5.67 5.21
CA ASP A 151 -9.04 -6.91 4.65
C ASP A 151 -8.12 -7.64 5.65
N LEU A 152 -7.41 -6.90 6.49
CA LEU A 152 -6.60 -7.43 7.58
C LEU A 152 -7.40 -7.72 8.87
N GLY A 153 -8.71 -7.39 8.89
CA GLY A 153 -9.57 -7.57 10.06
C GLY A 153 -9.33 -6.53 11.17
N ALA A 154 -8.61 -5.46 10.89
CA ALA A 154 -8.46 -4.33 11.79
C ALA A 154 -9.80 -3.56 11.87
N GLY A 155 -10.29 -3.29 13.10
CA GLY A 155 -11.58 -2.58 13.30
C GLY A 155 -12.76 -3.46 13.66
N SER A 156 -12.76 -4.77 13.43
CA SER A 156 -13.57 -5.71 14.19
C SER A 156 -12.84 -5.98 15.50
N GLU A 157 -13.54 -5.92 16.63
CA GLU A 157 -12.96 -6.30 17.93
C GLU A 157 -12.09 -7.55 17.73
N LEU A 158 -10.77 -7.40 17.91
CA LEU A 158 -9.77 -8.43 17.69
C LEU A 158 -9.96 -9.61 18.67
N GLY A 159 -11.03 -10.35 18.50
CA GLY A 159 -11.46 -11.41 19.39
C GLY A 159 -12.06 -12.63 18.73
N SER A 160 -12.46 -12.60 17.47
CA SER A 160 -13.00 -13.81 16.83
C SER A 160 -12.15 -14.20 15.62
N PRO A 161 -11.47 -15.38 15.66
CA PRO A 161 -10.94 -15.98 14.44
C PRO A 161 -12.12 -16.24 13.50
N ARG A 162 -12.04 -15.81 12.24
CA ARG A 162 -12.97 -16.28 11.20
C ARG A 162 -12.92 -17.81 11.22
N GLU A 163 -14.07 -18.46 11.44
CA GLU A 163 -14.25 -19.89 11.24
C GLU A 163 -13.85 -20.20 9.80
N GLY A 164 -12.75 -20.95 9.63
CA GLY A 164 -12.25 -21.37 8.31
C GLY A 164 -10.75 -21.25 8.11
N SER A 165 -10.01 -20.54 8.97
CA SER A 165 -8.54 -20.57 8.95
C SER A 165 -8.05 -21.67 9.90
N CYS A 166 -7.57 -22.78 9.33
CA CYS A 166 -6.93 -23.86 10.05
C CYS A 166 -5.62 -23.38 10.69
N LEU A 167 -5.72 -22.81 11.89
CA LEU A 167 -4.60 -22.67 12.81
C LEU A 167 -5.00 -23.41 14.09
N THR A 168 -4.44 -24.62 14.23
CA THR A 168 -4.54 -25.44 15.43
C THR A 168 -4.18 -24.59 16.65
N ALA A 169 -5.17 -24.41 17.54
CA ALA A 169 -4.97 -23.80 18.83
C ALA A 169 -4.00 -24.65 19.66
N THR A 170 -2.81 -24.14 19.92
CA THR A 170 -1.94 -24.65 20.97
C THR A 170 -2.40 -24.02 22.27
N GLU A 171 -3.09 -24.81 23.09
CA GLU A 171 -3.52 -24.44 24.44
C GLU A 171 -2.32 -24.01 25.28
N GLY A 172 -2.43 -22.88 25.97
CA GLY A 172 -1.57 -22.58 27.12
C GLY A 172 -0.75 -21.29 27.08
N ARG A 173 -1.08 -20.30 26.23
CA ARG A 173 -0.40 -19.00 26.31
C ARG A 173 -1.30 -17.96 26.98
N PRO A 174 -0.83 -17.27 28.07
CA PRO A 174 -1.61 -16.22 28.70
C PRO A 174 -1.99 -15.15 27.67
N LEU A 175 -3.22 -14.68 27.72
CA LEU A 175 -3.69 -13.49 27.02
C LEU A 175 -2.86 -12.28 27.50
N LEU A 176 -1.66 -12.10 26.94
CA LEU A 176 -0.93 -10.86 27.06
C LEU A 176 -1.80 -9.78 26.44
N SER A 177 -2.06 -8.72 27.15
CA SER A 177 -2.77 -7.52 26.73
C SER A 177 -2.34 -7.15 25.31
N ARG A 178 -3.20 -7.39 24.31
CA ARG A 178 -2.94 -7.01 22.93
C ARG A 178 -3.02 -5.49 22.88
N ARG A 179 -1.86 -4.84 22.80
CA ARG A 179 -1.83 -3.41 22.49
C ARG A 179 -2.47 -3.16 21.12
N PRO A 180 -3.10 -2.02 20.90
CA PRO A 180 -3.60 -1.66 19.59
C PRO A 180 -2.47 -1.73 18.55
N ILE A 181 -2.81 -2.18 17.34
CA ILE A 181 -1.87 -2.16 16.20
C ILE A 181 -1.53 -0.71 15.86
N THR A 182 -0.26 -0.45 15.55
CA THR A 182 0.22 0.84 15.08
C THR A 182 0.61 0.77 13.61
N ILE A 183 0.24 1.80 12.83
CA ILE A 183 0.49 1.85 11.38
C ILE A 183 1.45 2.98 11.08
N GLY A 184 2.61 2.64 10.50
CA GLY A 184 3.53 3.62 9.91
C GLY A 184 3.32 3.69 8.39
N ALA A 185 3.15 4.90 7.86
CA ALA A 185 2.90 5.13 6.44
C ALA A 185 4.07 5.84 5.76
N ILE A 186 4.37 5.45 4.53
CA ILE A 186 5.29 6.14 3.62
C ILE A 186 4.48 6.69 2.46
N LEU A 187 4.43 8.00 2.32
CA LEU A 187 3.72 8.69 1.25
C LEU A 187 4.71 9.25 0.22
N ASP A 188 4.51 8.95 -1.08
CA ASP A 188 5.31 9.60 -2.13
C ASP A 188 5.09 11.10 -2.17
N GLY A 189 6.19 11.83 -2.40
CA GLY A 189 6.16 13.27 -2.55
C GLY A 189 6.46 14.06 -1.28
N PRO A 190 6.43 15.40 -1.38
CA PRO A 190 6.84 16.30 -0.29
C PRO A 190 5.71 16.73 0.64
N SER A 191 4.45 16.39 0.35
CA SER A 191 3.28 16.96 1.03
C SER A 191 2.36 15.88 1.57
N ASP A 192 2.17 15.88 2.87
CA ASP A 192 1.20 15.04 3.54
C ASP A 192 -0.22 15.58 3.35
N TYR A 193 -0.94 14.98 2.41
CA TYR A 193 -2.35 15.25 2.16
C TYR A 193 -3.27 14.28 2.93
N ILE A 194 -2.74 13.18 3.46
CA ILE A 194 -3.49 12.16 4.18
C ILE A 194 -3.89 12.67 5.56
N THR A 195 -2.91 13.10 6.36
CA THR A 195 -3.16 13.66 7.70
C THR A 195 -4.03 14.92 7.61
N LYS A 196 -3.84 15.75 6.57
CA LYS A 196 -4.69 16.92 6.35
C LYS A 196 -6.14 16.54 6.12
N ALA A 197 -6.41 15.52 5.30
CA ALA A 197 -7.77 15.05 5.04
C ALA A 197 -8.38 14.38 6.28
N LEU A 198 -7.61 13.56 7.00
CA LEU A 198 -8.05 12.88 8.22
C LEU A 198 -8.56 13.86 9.29
N ASN A 199 -7.95 15.03 9.38
CA ASN A 199 -8.31 16.06 10.37
C ASN A 199 -9.50 16.94 9.94
N THR A 200 -10.30 16.51 8.96
CA THR A 200 -11.51 17.22 8.53
C THR A 200 -12.76 16.53 9.06
N PHE A 201 -13.87 17.29 9.14
CA PHE A 201 -15.15 16.76 9.64
C PHE A 201 -15.75 15.68 8.74
N ASP A 202 -15.53 15.78 7.42
CA ASP A 202 -16.07 14.83 6.43
C ASP A 202 -15.05 13.75 6.03
N ALA A 203 -14.01 13.53 6.84
CA ALA A 203 -13.03 12.50 6.57
C ALA A 203 -13.68 11.10 6.52
N PRO A 204 -13.26 10.23 5.58
CA PRO A 204 -13.62 8.82 5.64
C PRO A 204 -13.24 8.20 6.99
N ASP A 205 -14.08 7.30 7.49
CA ASP A 205 -13.80 6.56 8.71
C ASP A 205 -12.56 5.66 8.51
N VAL A 206 -11.57 5.82 9.36
CA VAL A 206 -10.34 5.02 9.39
C VAL A 206 -10.14 4.55 10.82
N PRO A 207 -10.38 3.26 11.10
CA PRO A 207 -10.31 2.72 12.46
C PRO A 207 -8.96 2.93 13.14
N ILE A 208 -7.86 2.84 12.40
CA ILE A 208 -6.49 3.00 12.89
C ILE A 208 -5.76 4.02 12.01
N PRO A 209 -5.72 5.30 12.40
CA PRO A 209 -4.97 6.30 11.67
C PRO A 209 -3.48 5.93 11.56
N ALA A 210 -2.90 6.15 10.39
CA ALA A 210 -1.48 5.92 10.16
C ALA A 210 -0.66 7.17 10.47
N ASP A 211 0.52 6.97 11.05
CA ASP A 211 1.53 8.02 11.18
C ASP A 211 2.28 8.18 9.85
N VAL A 212 2.12 9.32 9.20
CA VAL A 212 2.58 9.54 7.83
C VAL A 212 3.97 10.16 7.78
N THR A 213 4.89 9.48 7.10
CA THR A 213 6.21 9.99 6.71
C THR A 213 6.22 10.24 5.20
N THR A 214 6.54 11.47 4.78
CA THR A 214 6.66 11.79 3.36
C THR A 214 8.05 11.46 2.83
N LYS A 215 8.13 10.92 1.62
CA LYS A 215 9.39 10.59 0.94
C LYS A 215 9.36 11.07 -0.51
N VAL A 216 10.15 12.07 -0.83
CA VAL A 216 10.31 12.52 -2.22
C VAL A 216 10.89 11.38 -3.06
N ARG A 217 10.23 11.04 -4.16
CA ARG A 217 10.54 9.88 -5.02
C ARG A 217 10.49 8.57 -4.23
N GLY A 218 9.50 8.42 -3.37
CA GLY A 218 9.30 7.22 -2.59
C GLY A 218 9.17 5.97 -3.46
N ASP A 219 8.54 6.09 -4.62
CA ASP A 219 8.40 5.06 -5.66
C ASP A 219 9.76 4.53 -6.21
N GLN A 220 10.84 5.31 -6.08
CA GLN A 220 12.19 4.88 -6.47
C GLN A 220 12.98 4.25 -5.32
N HIS A 221 12.58 4.48 -4.07
CA HIS A 221 13.38 4.12 -2.90
C HIS A 221 12.71 3.11 -1.97
N CYS A 222 11.37 3.10 -1.89
CA CYS A 222 10.60 2.29 -0.96
C CYS A 222 9.79 1.22 -1.70
N ALA A 223 9.95 -0.04 -1.33
CA ALA A 223 9.31 -1.15 -2.03
C ALA A 223 7.78 -1.12 -1.90
N THR A 224 7.26 -0.71 -0.74
CA THR A 224 5.82 -0.56 -0.53
C THR A 224 5.22 0.55 -1.39
N VAL A 225 5.90 1.70 -1.51
CA VAL A 225 5.47 2.83 -2.34
C VAL A 225 5.51 2.46 -3.83
N ALA A 226 6.61 1.84 -4.29
CA ALA A 226 6.73 1.37 -5.67
C ALA A 226 5.64 0.35 -6.04
N THR A 227 5.32 -0.56 -5.11
CA THR A 227 4.25 -1.54 -5.28
C THR A 227 2.89 -0.85 -5.37
N ALA A 228 2.59 0.09 -4.46
CA ALA A 228 1.37 0.89 -4.50
C ALA A 228 1.23 1.68 -5.82
N ALA A 229 2.32 2.27 -6.32
CA ALA A 229 2.38 3.00 -7.58
C ALA A 229 1.99 2.13 -8.77
N VAL A 230 2.54 0.92 -8.88
CA VAL A 230 2.21 0.00 -9.98
C VAL A 230 0.76 -0.48 -9.87
N ILE A 231 0.31 -0.88 -8.68
CA ILE A 231 -1.06 -1.36 -8.45
C ILE A 231 -2.07 -0.26 -8.79
N ALA A 232 -1.86 0.97 -8.31
CA ALA A 232 -2.73 2.11 -8.61
C ALA A 232 -2.75 2.42 -10.11
N LYS A 233 -1.58 2.41 -10.76
CA LYS A 233 -1.45 2.72 -12.19
C LYS A 233 -2.17 1.71 -13.06
N VAL A 234 -1.99 0.42 -12.82
CA VAL A 234 -2.67 -0.66 -13.57
C VAL A 234 -4.18 -0.58 -13.35
N THR A 235 -4.60 -0.44 -12.10
CA THR A 235 -6.03 -0.35 -11.76
C THR A 235 -6.71 0.84 -12.45
N ARG A 236 -6.08 2.02 -12.41
CA ARG A 236 -6.65 3.21 -13.05
C ARG A 236 -6.63 3.10 -14.57
N ASP A 237 -5.57 2.59 -15.18
CA ASP A 237 -5.47 2.44 -16.62
C ASP A 237 -6.56 1.48 -17.14
N ARG A 238 -6.80 0.35 -16.46
CA ARG A 238 -7.90 -0.59 -16.75
C ARG A 238 -9.28 0.08 -16.61
N LEU A 239 -9.47 0.88 -15.57
CA LEU A 239 -10.71 1.64 -15.36
C LEU A 239 -10.97 2.61 -16.53
N MET A 240 -9.96 3.39 -16.93
CA MET A 240 -10.08 4.36 -18.02
C MET A 240 -10.38 3.69 -19.37
N VAL A 241 -9.79 2.53 -19.64
CA VAL A 241 -10.12 1.71 -20.82
C VAL A 241 -11.57 1.22 -20.75
N SER A 242 -12.02 0.72 -19.60
CA SER A 242 -13.40 0.28 -19.40
C SER A 242 -14.41 1.41 -19.60
N ILE A 243 -14.13 2.61 -19.07
CA ILE A 243 -14.98 3.79 -19.26
C ILE A 243 -15.05 4.16 -20.76
N ALA A 244 -13.91 4.21 -21.44
CA ALA A 244 -13.84 4.56 -22.87
C ALA A 244 -14.66 3.59 -23.74
N GLN A 245 -14.56 2.29 -23.45
CA GLN A 245 -15.26 1.24 -24.19
C GLN A 245 -16.74 1.13 -23.82
N GLY A 246 -17.11 1.56 -22.62
CA GLY A 246 -18.48 1.48 -22.10
C GLY A 246 -19.45 2.46 -22.76
N ASN A 247 -18.98 3.52 -23.42
CA ASN A 247 -19.83 4.51 -24.07
C ASN A 247 -19.19 5.07 -25.34
N PRO A 248 -19.84 4.86 -26.52
CA PRO A 248 -19.34 5.37 -27.81
C PRO A 248 -19.10 6.89 -27.87
N ARG A 249 -19.77 7.67 -27.02
CA ARG A 249 -19.57 9.13 -26.93
C ARG A 249 -18.16 9.49 -26.48
N TYR A 250 -17.45 8.57 -25.80
CA TYR A 250 -16.08 8.80 -25.31
C TYR A 250 -15.01 8.47 -26.35
N ALA A 251 -15.36 7.86 -27.48
CA ALA A 251 -14.41 7.48 -28.52
C ALA A 251 -13.56 8.68 -29.03
N ALA A 252 -14.14 9.86 -29.12
CA ALA A 252 -13.45 11.06 -29.57
C ALA A 252 -12.30 11.52 -28.63
N TYR A 253 -12.33 11.12 -27.36
CA TYR A 253 -11.34 11.49 -26.37
C TYR A 253 -10.16 10.52 -26.29
N GLU A 254 -10.26 9.34 -26.90
CA GLU A 254 -9.22 8.29 -26.93
C GLU A 254 -8.70 7.88 -25.53
N TRP A 255 -9.59 7.78 -24.55
CA TRP A 255 -9.20 7.43 -23.16
C TRP A 255 -8.67 6.01 -23.01
N ASP A 256 -9.00 5.12 -23.92
CA ASP A 256 -8.42 3.78 -24.04
C ASP A 256 -6.90 3.82 -24.34
N HIS A 257 -6.42 4.89 -24.99
CA HIS A 257 -5.01 5.11 -25.28
C HIS A 257 -4.35 6.06 -24.26
N ASN A 258 -4.92 7.25 -24.07
CA ASN A 258 -4.31 8.31 -23.27
C ASN A 258 -4.67 8.24 -21.77
N LYS A 259 -5.55 7.34 -21.34
CA LYS A 259 -5.98 7.14 -19.95
C LYS A 259 -6.49 8.43 -19.26
N GLY A 260 -7.04 9.35 -20.04
CA GLY A 260 -7.53 10.64 -19.57
C GLY A 260 -6.46 11.73 -19.46
N TYR A 261 -5.20 11.44 -19.79
CA TYR A 261 -4.15 12.48 -19.83
C TYR A 261 -4.27 13.37 -21.07
N GLY A 262 -3.68 14.57 -20.98
CA GLY A 262 -3.80 15.62 -21.99
C GLY A 262 -2.98 15.36 -23.26
N SER A 263 -3.31 14.31 -24.03
CA SER A 263 -2.81 14.12 -25.39
C SER A 263 -3.34 15.20 -26.35
N ALA A 264 -2.74 15.35 -27.52
CA ALA A 264 -3.21 16.28 -28.53
C ALA A 264 -4.67 15.95 -28.96
N ALA A 265 -4.98 14.68 -29.15
CA ALA A 265 -6.32 14.22 -29.49
C ALA A 265 -7.34 14.53 -28.40
N HIS A 266 -7.00 14.25 -27.13
CA HIS A 266 -7.87 14.54 -25.98
C HIS A 266 -8.18 16.04 -25.87
N ARG A 267 -7.16 16.91 -25.92
CA ARG A 267 -7.36 18.38 -25.87
C ARG A 267 -8.21 18.88 -27.05
N ALA A 268 -7.98 18.38 -28.26
CA ALA A 268 -8.79 18.74 -29.42
C ALA A 268 -10.23 18.28 -29.28
N ALA A 269 -10.48 17.11 -28.66
CA ALA A 269 -11.85 16.63 -28.42
C ALA A 269 -12.58 17.49 -27.37
N ILE A 270 -11.89 17.91 -26.30
CA ILE A 270 -12.44 18.83 -25.30
C ILE A 270 -12.84 20.16 -25.95
N ALA A 271 -11.94 20.79 -26.75
CA ALA A 271 -12.23 22.05 -27.43
C ALA A 271 -13.49 21.94 -28.32
N ARG A 272 -13.63 20.87 -29.08
CA ARG A 272 -14.83 20.65 -29.92
C ARG A 272 -16.11 20.47 -29.09
N SER A 273 -16.04 19.84 -27.90
CA SER A 273 -17.20 19.66 -27.05
C SER A 273 -17.65 20.97 -26.38
N GLU A 274 -16.71 21.87 -26.07
CA GLU A 274 -17.00 23.19 -25.52
C GLU A 274 -17.65 24.14 -26.58
N GLU A 275 -17.24 24.07 -27.85
CA GLU A 275 -17.86 24.80 -28.93
C GLU A 275 -19.34 24.44 -29.07
N HIS A 276 -19.74 23.18 -28.92
CA HIS A 276 -21.14 22.75 -28.98
C HIS A 276 -21.98 23.18 -27.79
N THR A 277 -21.37 23.41 -26.61
CA THR A 277 -22.11 23.87 -25.42
C THR A 277 -22.33 25.38 -25.42
N SER A 278 -21.55 26.14 -26.17
CA SER A 278 -21.72 27.60 -26.31
C SER A 278 -22.75 28.00 -27.37
N GLU A 279 -23.25 27.06 -28.17
CA GLU A 279 -24.31 27.29 -29.15
C GLU A 279 -25.74 26.91 -28.69
N LEU A 280 -25.89 26.46 -27.44
CA LEU A 280 -27.16 26.14 -26.78
C LEU A 280 -27.47 27.18 -25.69
#